data_7c8567e044851b3dc92d999bc20a5f5f
#
_entry.id   7c8567e044851b3dc92d999bc20a5f5f
#
_cell.length_a   1.000
_cell.length_b   1.000
_cell.length_c   1.000
_cell.angle_alpha   90.00
_cell.angle_beta   90.00
_cell.angle_gamma   90.00
#
_symmetry.space_group_name_H-M   'P 1'
#
loop_
_entity.id
_entity.type
_entity.pdbx_description
1 polymer ?
#
loop_
_entity_poly.entity_id
_entity_poly.type
_entity_poly.pdbx_seq_one_letter_code
_entity_poly.pdbx_strand_id
1 'polypeptide(L)'
;MNEKMDVLFGAYIAVKDGKISYIGKTLPEGQPATIVDGTGMVAMPGLVNCHTHLASTVLRSYLDDANHAEALTQQLQKESKMDRRSAKASALLGIAECLRFGVTSVSDLYYYPDATAEALAETGMKGNVALSAYRFIDESEEFDFETDEQCRELVNIKEKWHGYEDGRIRVDGGIYAEYISNHKLWEGIADYCADEGLGMQLHLATTESETEDCLDRTGLSPAELLNCHRLLNVPVTAAGCAALTEEDKAILGKKKATAVVTPCANAKNSLKSAPIASTVKAGINVALGTDGAVEAGNLDMFEVMRQAAYGERVAQCDPAKLPAAAVLMMATVCGARAQGRSEETGMLKEGFDADLILVDFTAPHLMPCHNVITSLVFSAKGGDVALTMVKGKILYQAGRFPTIDLKNVVEEITGYAIPKLLEESK
;
A
#
# COMPACT_ATOMS: atom_id res chain seq x y z
N MET A 1 -21.03 -2.10 -1.68
CA MET A 1 -20.23 -3.31 -1.54
C MET A 1 -20.10 -3.62 -0.07
N ASN A 2 -20.78 -4.65 0.40
CA ASN A 2 -20.73 -5.15 1.76
C ASN A 2 -19.89 -6.44 1.83
N GLU A 3 -19.89 -7.14 2.97
CA GLU A 3 -19.17 -8.42 3.18
C GLU A 3 -19.53 -9.52 2.16
N LYS A 4 -20.74 -9.44 1.57
CA LYS A 4 -21.23 -10.39 0.56
C LYS A 4 -20.98 -9.92 -0.87
N MET A 5 -20.33 -8.77 -1.06
CA MET A 5 -20.14 -8.14 -2.37
C MET A 5 -21.46 -7.81 -3.09
N ASP A 6 -22.52 -7.53 -2.33
CA ASP A 6 -23.81 -7.16 -2.91
C ASP A 6 -23.73 -5.84 -3.66
N VAL A 7 -24.38 -5.76 -4.81
CA VAL A 7 -24.52 -4.54 -5.63
C VAL A 7 -25.94 -4.01 -5.48
N LEU A 8 -26.07 -2.77 -5.03
CA LEU A 8 -27.34 -2.08 -4.87
C LEU A 8 -27.51 -1.02 -5.95
N PHE A 9 -28.51 -1.17 -6.83
CA PHE A 9 -28.79 -0.24 -7.91
C PHE A 9 -29.72 0.89 -7.45
N GLY A 10 -29.47 2.11 -7.94
CA GLY A 10 -30.31 3.29 -7.65
C GLY A 10 -30.29 3.63 -6.15
N ALA A 11 -29.13 3.55 -5.53
CA ALA A 11 -28.97 3.78 -4.10
C ALA A 11 -28.50 5.20 -3.79
N TYR A 12 -28.85 5.64 -2.59
CA TYR A 12 -28.33 6.86 -1.97
C TYR A 12 -27.33 6.47 -0.88
N ILE A 13 -26.26 7.25 -0.75
CA ILE A 13 -25.30 7.18 0.36
C ILE A 13 -25.31 8.53 1.04
N ALA A 14 -25.64 8.57 2.34
CA ALA A 14 -25.50 9.78 3.13
C ALA A 14 -24.25 9.69 4.01
N VAL A 15 -23.54 10.81 4.09
CA VAL A 15 -22.33 10.97 4.91
C VAL A 15 -22.57 12.05 5.93
N LYS A 16 -22.26 11.75 7.20
CA LYS A 16 -22.38 12.68 8.31
C LYS A 16 -21.17 12.48 9.25
N ASP A 17 -20.56 13.59 9.66
CA ASP A 17 -19.43 13.58 10.61
C ASP A 17 -18.31 12.61 10.19
N GLY A 18 -17.99 12.57 8.91
CA GLY A 18 -16.94 11.73 8.33
C GLY A 18 -17.31 10.26 8.15
N LYS A 19 -18.52 9.85 8.52
CA LYS A 19 -18.98 8.45 8.47
C LYS A 19 -20.15 8.27 7.53
N ILE A 20 -20.30 7.05 7.01
CA ILE A 20 -21.48 6.63 6.26
C ILE A 20 -22.63 6.51 7.25
N SER A 21 -23.63 7.38 7.12
CA SER A 21 -24.79 7.42 8.03
C SER A 21 -26.02 6.69 7.45
N TYR A 22 -26.03 6.42 6.13
CA TYR A 22 -27.12 5.73 5.47
C TYR A 22 -26.71 5.16 4.13
N ILE A 23 -27.20 3.97 3.81
CA ILE A 23 -27.12 3.36 2.48
C ILE A 23 -28.50 2.74 2.17
N GLY A 24 -29.18 3.20 1.12
CA GLY A 24 -30.48 2.64 0.76
C GLY A 24 -31.09 3.20 -0.52
N LYS A 25 -32.28 2.72 -0.87
CA LYS A 25 -33.01 3.14 -2.09
C LYS A 25 -33.95 4.32 -1.87
N THR A 26 -34.21 4.67 -0.63
CA THR A 26 -35.07 5.81 -0.30
C THR A 26 -34.18 7.03 -0.08
N LEU A 27 -34.62 8.18 -0.58
CA LEU A 27 -33.89 9.43 -0.31
C LEU A 27 -33.83 9.68 1.21
N PRO A 28 -32.65 9.83 1.81
CA PRO A 28 -32.52 10.08 3.23
C PRO A 28 -33.16 11.42 3.61
N GLU A 29 -33.71 11.47 4.83
CA GLU A 29 -34.32 12.69 5.37
C GLU A 29 -33.24 13.74 5.71
N GLY A 30 -33.59 15.02 5.60
CA GLY A 30 -32.73 16.14 5.94
C GLY A 30 -32.32 16.99 4.74
N GLN A 31 -31.60 18.08 5.03
CA GLN A 31 -31.05 18.98 4.00
C GLN A 31 -29.53 18.78 3.95
N PRO A 32 -28.98 18.15 2.91
CA PRO A 32 -27.54 17.98 2.76
C PRO A 32 -26.86 19.32 2.45
N ALA A 33 -25.66 19.52 2.98
CA ALA A 33 -24.82 20.67 2.63
C ALA A 33 -24.25 20.56 1.21
N THR A 34 -23.99 19.33 0.76
CA THR A 34 -23.45 19.03 -0.57
C THR A 34 -24.15 17.82 -1.16
N ILE A 35 -24.49 17.88 -2.42
CA ILE A 35 -25.04 16.77 -3.20
C ILE A 35 -24.06 16.44 -4.33
N VAL A 36 -23.71 15.18 -4.45
CA VAL A 36 -22.93 14.64 -5.58
C VAL A 36 -23.86 13.79 -6.42
N ASP A 37 -23.99 14.14 -7.70
CA ASP A 37 -24.75 13.33 -8.66
C ASP A 37 -23.91 12.11 -9.06
N GLY A 38 -24.37 10.92 -8.68
CA GLY A 38 -23.79 9.63 -9.01
C GLY A 38 -24.46 8.90 -10.17
N THR A 39 -25.28 9.57 -10.96
CA THR A 39 -25.97 8.97 -12.10
C THR A 39 -24.94 8.43 -13.11
N GLY A 40 -25.08 7.15 -13.49
CA GLY A 40 -24.12 6.46 -14.36
C GLY A 40 -22.80 6.06 -13.67
N MET A 41 -22.67 6.27 -12.37
CA MET A 41 -21.46 5.95 -11.63
C MET A 41 -21.65 4.74 -10.70
N VAL A 42 -20.54 4.11 -10.35
CA VAL A 42 -20.48 3.06 -9.33
C VAL A 42 -19.77 3.61 -8.09
N ALA A 43 -20.49 3.66 -6.98
CA ALA A 43 -19.89 3.91 -5.65
C ALA A 43 -19.33 2.62 -5.08
N MET A 44 -18.07 2.64 -4.66
CA MET A 44 -17.41 1.51 -4.00
C MET A 44 -16.51 2.00 -2.86
N PRO A 45 -16.09 1.11 -1.94
CA PRO A 45 -15.07 1.47 -0.97
C PRO A 45 -13.84 2.02 -1.67
N GLY A 46 -13.16 2.98 -1.06
CA GLY A 46 -11.86 3.41 -1.54
C GLY A 46 -10.87 2.26 -1.56
N LEU A 47 -9.97 2.28 -2.53
CA LEU A 47 -8.93 1.28 -2.67
C LEU A 47 -7.86 1.46 -1.58
N VAL A 48 -7.33 0.35 -1.07
CA VAL A 48 -6.25 0.31 -0.08
C VAL A 48 -5.01 -0.23 -0.74
N ASN A 49 -3.98 0.60 -0.84
CA ASN A 49 -2.66 0.21 -1.34
C ASN A 49 -1.79 -0.22 -0.14
N CYS A 50 -1.61 -1.54 0.02
CA CYS A 50 -0.98 -2.11 1.22
C CYS A 50 0.54 -2.13 1.20
N HIS A 51 1.17 -1.69 0.13
CA HIS A 51 2.61 -1.52 0.04
C HIS A 51 2.96 -0.55 -1.07
N THR A 52 3.64 0.51 -0.70
CA THR A 52 4.16 1.51 -1.64
C THR A 52 5.39 2.22 -1.08
N HIS A 53 6.11 2.93 -1.96
CA HIS A 53 7.23 3.82 -1.71
C HIS A 53 6.91 5.18 -2.31
N LEU A 54 6.04 5.97 -1.65
CA LEU A 54 5.52 7.23 -2.22
C LEU A 54 6.63 8.20 -2.62
N ALA A 55 7.69 8.29 -1.82
CA ALA A 55 8.78 9.22 -2.12
C ALA A 55 9.70 8.75 -3.26
N SER A 56 9.64 7.48 -3.70
CA SER A 56 10.37 7.01 -4.89
C SER A 56 9.78 7.54 -6.21
N THR A 57 8.58 8.14 -6.17
CA THR A 57 7.87 8.65 -7.37
C THR A 57 8.71 9.61 -8.22
N VAL A 58 9.66 10.34 -7.63
CA VAL A 58 10.58 11.22 -8.36
C VAL A 58 11.50 10.48 -9.33
N LEU A 59 11.74 9.18 -9.12
CA LEU A 59 12.59 8.32 -9.95
C LEU A 59 11.81 7.51 -11.00
N ARG A 60 10.50 7.74 -11.13
CA ARG A 60 9.68 7.08 -12.15
C ARG A 60 10.32 7.18 -13.54
N SER A 61 10.32 6.09 -14.29
CA SER A 61 10.90 5.97 -15.63
C SER A 61 12.42 6.14 -15.72
N TYR A 62 13.11 6.16 -14.60
CA TYR A 62 14.57 6.37 -14.59
C TYR A 62 15.35 5.08 -14.95
N LEU A 63 14.79 3.89 -14.64
CA LEU A 63 15.49 2.61 -14.68
C LEU A 63 14.71 1.50 -15.42
N ASP A 64 13.78 1.86 -16.30
CA ASP A 64 12.77 0.93 -16.84
C ASP A 64 13.36 -0.21 -17.68
N ASP A 65 14.49 -0.03 -18.35
CA ASP A 65 15.11 -1.03 -19.24
C ASP A 65 16.36 -1.71 -18.62
N ALA A 66 16.64 -1.49 -17.33
CA ALA A 66 17.73 -2.14 -16.62
C ALA A 66 17.29 -3.51 -16.04
N ASN A 67 18.23 -4.45 -15.85
CA ASN A 67 17.92 -5.66 -15.11
C ASN A 67 17.64 -5.33 -13.62
N HIS A 68 16.88 -6.17 -12.94
CA HIS A 68 16.40 -5.91 -11.59
C HIS A 68 17.52 -5.55 -10.58
N ALA A 69 18.61 -6.29 -10.54
CA ALA A 69 19.70 -6.05 -9.60
C ALA A 69 20.46 -4.75 -9.89
N GLU A 70 20.66 -4.44 -11.17
CA GLU A 70 21.27 -3.19 -11.62
C GLU A 70 20.34 -2.00 -11.32
N ALA A 71 19.04 -2.14 -11.61
CA ALA A 71 18.04 -1.13 -11.33
C ALA A 71 18.00 -0.79 -9.83
N LEU A 72 17.94 -1.81 -8.96
CA LEU A 72 17.94 -1.63 -7.50
C LEU A 72 19.21 -0.91 -7.01
N THR A 73 20.38 -1.32 -7.51
CA THR A 73 21.67 -0.70 -7.14
C THR A 73 21.69 0.78 -7.52
N GLN A 74 21.28 1.12 -8.74
CA GLN A 74 21.26 2.51 -9.22
C GLN A 74 20.19 3.33 -8.50
N GLN A 75 19.03 2.75 -8.20
CA GLN A 75 17.97 3.38 -7.41
C GLN A 75 18.48 3.78 -6.03
N LEU A 76 19.06 2.83 -5.28
CA LEU A 76 19.62 3.09 -3.95
C LEU A 76 20.69 4.19 -3.97
N GLN A 77 21.55 4.23 -5.03
CA GLN A 77 22.52 5.31 -5.19
C GLN A 77 21.89 6.69 -5.41
N LYS A 78 20.74 6.76 -6.10
CA LYS A 78 20.01 8.01 -6.28
C LYS A 78 19.24 8.39 -5.01
N GLU A 79 18.59 7.44 -4.39
CA GLU A 79 17.84 7.63 -3.14
C GLU A 79 18.75 8.07 -1.98
N SER A 80 20.03 7.65 -1.95
CA SER A 80 21.00 8.13 -0.95
C SER A 80 21.26 9.64 -1.00
N LYS A 81 20.93 10.32 -2.12
CA LYS A 81 21.01 11.78 -2.26
C LYS A 81 19.72 12.50 -1.84
N MET A 82 18.66 11.73 -1.56
CA MET A 82 17.39 12.30 -1.15
C MET A 82 17.54 13.01 0.21
N ASP A 83 16.74 14.02 0.41
CA ASP A 83 16.55 14.67 1.71
C ASP A 83 15.05 14.80 2.02
N ARG A 84 14.75 15.25 3.22
CA ARG A 84 13.38 15.40 3.69
C ARG A 84 12.50 16.26 2.76
N ARG A 85 13.05 17.31 2.14
CA ARG A 85 12.31 18.20 1.23
C ARG A 85 11.96 17.49 -0.08
N SER A 86 12.92 16.82 -0.69
CA SER A 86 12.69 16.03 -1.91
C SER A 86 11.76 14.84 -1.65
N ALA A 87 11.91 14.16 -0.51
CA ALA A 87 11.03 13.07 -0.09
C ALA A 87 9.57 13.54 0.07
N LYS A 88 9.34 14.67 0.76
CA LYS A 88 7.99 15.23 0.92
C LYS A 88 7.36 15.63 -0.41
N ALA A 89 8.09 16.33 -1.26
CA ALA A 89 7.58 16.75 -2.58
C ALA A 89 7.20 15.52 -3.43
N SER A 90 8.04 14.48 -3.41
CA SER A 90 7.79 13.22 -4.13
C SER A 90 6.60 12.45 -3.56
N ALA A 91 6.48 12.37 -2.23
CA ALA A 91 5.33 11.76 -1.57
C ALA A 91 4.02 12.49 -1.90
N LEU A 92 4.02 13.82 -1.94
CA LEU A 92 2.84 14.60 -2.36
C LEU A 92 2.42 14.29 -3.80
N LEU A 93 3.38 14.09 -4.72
CA LEU A 93 3.08 13.69 -6.09
C LEU A 93 2.50 12.27 -6.13
N GLY A 94 3.08 11.31 -5.40
CA GLY A 94 2.55 9.95 -5.30
C GLY A 94 1.16 9.91 -4.66
N ILE A 95 0.92 10.70 -3.61
CA ILE A 95 -0.41 10.84 -2.98
C ILE A 95 -1.44 11.41 -3.99
N ALA A 96 -1.07 12.43 -4.76
CA ALA A 96 -1.96 12.99 -5.78
C ALA A 96 -2.35 11.94 -6.81
N GLU A 97 -1.41 11.11 -7.25
CA GLU A 97 -1.69 9.99 -8.16
C GLU A 97 -2.58 8.92 -7.52
N CYS A 98 -2.28 8.51 -6.30
CA CYS A 98 -3.12 7.58 -5.53
C CYS A 98 -4.56 8.09 -5.41
N LEU A 99 -4.75 9.34 -5.00
CA LEU A 99 -6.08 9.97 -4.91
C LEU A 99 -6.78 10.04 -6.26
N ARG A 100 -6.04 10.39 -7.34
CA ARG A 100 -6.54 10.41 -8.72
C ARG A 100 -7.08 9.05 -9.15
N PHE A 101 -6.48 7.97 -8.67
CA PHE A 101 -6.82 6.59 -9.02
C PHE A 101 -7.65 5.87 -7.96
N GLY A 102 -8.23 6.62 -7.00
CA GLY A 102 -9.21 6.07 -6.07
C GLY A 102 -8.63 5.35 -4.85
N VAL A 103 -7.34 5.52 -4.58
CA VAL A 103 -6.73 5.02 -3.35
C VAL A 103 -7.05 5.97 -2.20
N THR A 104 -7.59 5.46 -1.11
CA THR A 104 -7.97 6.23 0.08
C THR A 104 -7.05 6.00 1.27
N SER A 105 -6.28 4.91 1.24
CA SER A 105 -5.33 4.55 2.30
C SER A 105 -4.11 3.84 1.72
N VAL A 106 -2.93 4.14 2.25
CA VAL A 106 -1.65 3.54 1.83
C VAL A 106 -0.92 2.93 3.02
N SER A 107 -0.07 1.91 2.77
CA SER A 107 1.01 1.51 3.67
C SER A 107 2.32 1.88 2.98
N ASP A 108 3.04 2.84 3.55
CA ASP A 108 4.30 3.37 2.99
C ASP A 108 5.47 2.89 3.85
N LEU A 109 6.40 2.18 3.24
CA LEU A 109 7.63 1.71 3.87
C LEU A 109 8.82 2.42 3.20
N TYR A 110 9.38 3.44 3.85
CA TYR A 110 10.43 4.23 3.22
C TYR A 110 11.43 4.83 4.21
N TYR A 111 12.48 5.50 3.69
CA TYR A 111 13.57 6.07 4.50
C TYR A 111 13.22 7.41 5.17
N TYR A 112 12.15 8.09 4.73
CA TYR A 112 11.70 9.39 5.23
C TYR A 112 10.24 9.37 5.70
N PRO A 113 9.87 8.49 6.64
CA PRO A 113 8.48 8.32 7.08
C PRO A 113 7.87 9.59 7.68
N ASP A 114 8.65 10.46 8.35
CA ASP A 114 8.18 11.76 8.85
C ASP A 114 7.73 12.68 7.70
N ALA A 115 8.45 12.68 6.58
CA ALA A 115 8.08 13.48 5.41
C ALA A 115 6.81 12.94 4.73
N THR A 116 6.65 11.62 4.63
CA THR A 116 5.43 10.98 4.12
C THR A 116 4.26 11.24 5.04
N ALA A 117 4.42 11.11 6.36
CA ALA A 117 3.36 11.38 7.33
C ALA A 117 2.89 12.85 7.27
N GLU A 118 3.81 13.81 7.11
CA GLU A 118 3.47 15.21 6.90
C GLU A 118 2.67 15.41 5.60
N ALA A 119 3.06 14.78 4.51
CA ALA A 119 2.33 14.83 3.24
C ALA A 119 0.91 14.22 3.38
N LEU A 120 0.76 13.10 4.10
CA LEU A 120 -0.55 12.51 4.43
C LEU A 120 -1.39 13.45 5.31
N ALA A 121 -0.77 14.14 6.28
CA ALA A 121 -1.46 15.09 7.15
C ALA A 121 -2.03 16.26 6.34
N GLU A 122 -1.23 16.85 5.45
CA GLU A 122 -1.62 17.98 4.61
C GLU A 122 -2.71 17.62 3.60
N THR A 123 -2.62 16.44 3.00
CA THR A 123 -3.55 16.02 1.93
C THR A 123 -4.87 15.49 2.44
N GLY A 124 -4.92 14.99 3.66
CA GLY A 124 -6.11 14.35 4.24
C GLY A 124 -6.26 12.86 3.91
N MET A 125 -5.32 12.25 3.21
CA MET A 125 -5.32 10.82 2.91
C MET A 125 -5.01 9.99 4.15
N LYS A 126 -5.53 8.76 4.25
CA LYS A 126 -5.16 7.80 5.29
C LYS A 126 -3.83 7.11 4.98
N GLY A 127 -3.08 6.73 6.01
CA GLY A 127 -1.91 5.90 5.82
C GLY A 127 -1.34 5.30 7.08
N ASN A 128 -0.64 4.18 6.88
CA ASN A 128 0.31 3.62 7.82
C ASN A 128 1.71 3.89 7.26
N VAL A 129 2.58 4.54 8.03
CA VAL A 129 3.96 4.83 7.64
C VAL A 129 4.92 4.02 8.48
N ALA A 130 5.99 3.52 7.86
CA ALA A 130 7.03 2.78 8.54
C ALA A 130 8.41 3.21 8.06
N LEU A 131 9.37 3.26 8.98
CA LEU A 131 10.78 3.42 8.63
C LEU A 131 11.30 2.12 8.02
N SER A 132 11.87 2.20 6.83
CA SER A 132 12.58 1.10 6.19
C SER A 132 13.98 0.97 6.78
N ALA A 133 14.11 0.36 7.96
CA ALA A 133 15.39 0.18 8.62
C ALA A 133 16.29 -0.82 7.88
N TYR A 134 17.59 -0.50 7.72
CA TYR A 134 18.50 -1.25 6.85
C TYR A 134 19.93 -1.40 7.38
N ARG A 135 20.17 -1.08 8.68
CA ARG A 135 21.52 -1.10 9.25
C ARG A 135 21.94 -2.51 9.66
N PHE A 136 23.16 -2.92 9.25
CA PHE A 136 23.87 -4.03 9.86
C PHE A 136 24.62 -3.54 11.10
N ILE A 137 24.42 -4.22 12.22
CA ILE A 137 25.12 -3.98 13.49
C ILE A 137 26.17 -5.09 13.63
N ASP A 138 27.45 -4.71 13.76
CA ASP A 138 28.53 -5.68 13.95
C ASP A 138 28.28 -6.55 15.18
N GLU A 139 28.63 -7.84 15.13
CA GLU A 139 28.42 -8.77 16.26
C GLU A 139 29.18 -8.34 17.51
N SER A 140 30.31 -7.66 17.36
CA SER A 140 31.10 -7.08 18.45
C SER A 140 30.56 -5.74 18.97
N GLU A 141 29.65 -5.09 18.22
CA GLU A 141 29.03 -3.81 18.60
C GLU A 141 27.93 -4.08 19.66
N GLU A 142 27.97 -3.36 20.79
CA GLU A 142 26.88 -3.36 21.76
C GLU A 142 25.69 -2.60 21.16
N PHE A 143 24.57 -3.30 20.99
CA PHE A 143 23.35 -2.69 20.50
C PHE A 143 22.53 -2.14 21.68
N ASP A 144 22.16 -0.89 21.58
CA ASP A 144 21.24 -0.22 22.50
C ASP A 144 20.16 0.50 21.69
N PHE A 145 18.91 0.04 21.83
CA PHE A 145 17.74 0.59 21.14
C PHE A 145 17.55 2.10 21.37
N GLU A 146 17.82 2.57 22.60
CA GLU A 146 17.60 3.98 22.98
C GLU A 146 18.61 4.94 22.31
N THR A 147 19.76 4.43 21.91
CA THR A 147 20.81 5.23 21.29
C THR A 147 20.96 5.01 19.79
N ASP A 148 20.41 3.92 19.25
CA ASP A 148 20.43 3.66 17.81
C ASP A 148 19.61 4.70 17.04
N GLU A 149 20.19 5.24 15.97
CA GLU A 149 19.60 6.33 15.21
C GLU A 149 18.27 5.94 14.55
N GLN A 150 18.17 4.73 13.97
CA GLN A 150 16.96 4.27 13.29
C GLN A 150 15.84 3.90 14.28
N CYS A 151 16.22 3.36 15.44
CA CYS A 151 15.26 3.10 16.53
C CYS A 151 14.71 4.40 17.12
N ARG A 152 15.57 5.39 17.35
CA ARG A 152 15.13 6.73 17.79
C ARG A 152 14.23 7.43 16.77
N GLU A 153 14.51 7.28 15.49
CA GLU A 153 13.63 7.79 14.44
C GLU A 153 12.25 7.14 14.52
N LEU A 154 12.16 5.81 14.69
CA LEU A 154 10.90 5.10 14.91
C LEU A 154 10.12 5.66 16.12
N VAL A 155 10.79 5.86 17.24
CA VAL A 155 10.17 6.46 18.45
C VAL A 155 9.63 7.85 18.14
N ASN A 156 10.45 8.72 17.54
CA ASN A 156 10.07 10.09 17.23
C ASN A 156 8.86 10.19 16.27
N ILE A 157 8.83 9.38 15.21
CA ILE A 157 7.71 9.39 14.27
C ILE A 157 6.44 8.83 14.91
N LYS A 158 6.57 7.81 15.78
CA LYS A 158 5.43 7.25 16.54
C LYS A 158 4.84 8.29 17.48
N GLU A 159 5.64 8.97 18.25
CA GLU A 159 5.16 10.01 19.18
C GLU A 159 4.48 11.17 18.44
N LYS A 160 4.97 11.54 17.27
CA LYS A 160 4.46 12.67 16.48
C LYS A 160 3.20 12.31 15.69
N TRP A 161 3.13 11.11 15.11
CA TRP A 161 2.16 10.81 14.07
C TRP A 161 1.20 9.66 14.39
N HIS A 162 1.55 8.73 15.32
CA HIS A 162 0.65 7.61 15.59
C HIS A 162 -0.64 8.10 16.25
N GLY A 163 -1.77 7.78 15.62
CA GLY A 163 -3.09 8.23 16.09
C GLY A 163 -3.50 9.63 15.62
N TYR A 164 -2.71 10.30 14.77
CA TYR A 164 -3.02 11.64 14.26
C TYR A 164 -4.41 11.69 13.60
N GLU A 165 -5.22 12.72 13.90
CA GLU A 165 -6.61 12.92 13.45
C GLU A 165 -7.47 11.64 13.57
N ASP A 166 -7.65 11.17 14.81
CA ASP A 166 -8.44 9.96 15.12
C ASP A 166 -7.94 8.71 14.39
N GLY A 167 -6.64 8.52 14.35
CA GLY A 167 -6.01 7.35 13.74
C GLY A 167 -5.96 7.37 12.22
N ARG A 168 -6.15 8.53 11.58
CA ARG A 168 -6.00 8.68 10.14
C ARG A 168 -4.57 8.36 9.68
N ILE A 169 -3.57 8.76 10.46
CA ILE A 169 -2.18 8.34 10.28
C ILE A 169 -1.81 7.38 11.41
N ARG A 170 -1.22 6.26 11.07
CA ARG A 170 -0.64 5.27 11.99
C ARG A 170 0.83 5.07 11.65
N VAL A 171 1.60 4.69 12.66
CA VAL A 171 3.01 4.32 12.50
C VAL A 171 3.12 2.84 12.79
N ASP A 172 3.81 2.13 11.93
CA ASP A 172 4.25 0.75 12.11
C ASP A 172 5.77 0.73 12.26
N GLY A 173 6.34 -0.27 12.92
CA GLY A 173 7.75 -0.57 12.80
C GLY A 173 8.07 -1.07 11.39
N GLY A 174 9.34 -1.06 11.01
CA GLY A 174 9.71 -1.56 9.70
C GLY A 174 11.17 -1.92 9.59
N ILE A 175 11.44 -2.91 8.77
CA ILE A 175 12.77 -3.21 8.23
C ILE A 175 12.68 -3.27 6.72
N TYR A 176 13.76 -2.96 6.02
CA TYR A 176 13.75 -3.13 4.57
C TYR A 176 13.54 -4.61 4.22
N ALA A 177 14.49 -5.46 4.58
CA ALA A 177 14.45 -6.92 4.41
C ALA A 177 15.50 -7.59 5.30
N GLU A 178 15.44 -8.91 5.40
CA GLU A 178 16.36 -9.71 6.21
C GLU A 178 17.81 -9.69 5.68
N TYR A 179 18.02 -9.42 4.40
CA TYR A 179 19.34 -9.49 3.77
C TYR A 179 20.16 -8.18 3.83
N ILE A 180 19.60 -7.08 4.31
CA ILE A 180 20.32 -5.80 4.46
C ILE A 180 20.30 -5.23 5.89
N SER A 181 19.92 -6.03 6.85
CA SER A 181 20.01 -5.73 8.29
C SER A 181 20.18 -7.04 9.08
N ASN A 182 20.27 -7.00 10.38
CA ASN A 182 20.46 -8.20 11.19
C ASN A 182 19.58 -8.25 12.44
N HIS A 183 19.63 -9.39 13.11
CA HIS A 183 18.76 -9.75 14.23
C HIS A 183 18.78 -8.75 15.40
N LYS A 184 19.91 -8.09 15.68
CA LYS A 184 19.99 -7.10 16.78
C LYS A 184 18.99 -5.95 16.55
N LEU A 185 19.00 -5.39 15.34
CA LEU A 185 18.05 -4.33 14.95
C LEU A 185 16.62 -4.86 14.91
N TRP A 186 16.41 -6.04 14.33
CA TRP A 186 15.06 -6.61 14.17
C TRP A 186 14.39 -6.86 15.53
N GLU A 187 15.12 -7.48 16.46
CA GLU A 187 14.60 -7.80 17.78
C GLU A 187 14.26 -6.53 18.57
N GLY A 188 15.11 -5.50 18.51
CA GLY A 188 14.83 -4.22 19.14
C GLY A 188 13.56 -3.55 18.61
N ILE A 189 13.40 -3.50 17.28
CA ILE A 189 12.19 -2.92 16.65
C ILE A 189 10.96 -3.78 16.96
N ALA A 190 11.07 -5.13 16.89
CA ALA A 190 9.95 -6.02 17.16
C ALA A 190 9.47 -5.95 18.62
N ASP A 191 10.39 -5.91 19.57
CA ASP A 191 10.08 -5.78 20.99
C ASP A 191 9.40 -4.42 21.26
N TYR A 192 9.92 -3.32 20.73
CA TYR A 192 9.28 -2.01 20.82
C TYR A 192 7.87 -2.00 20.22
N CYS A 193 7.70 -2.60 19.04
CA CYS A 193 6.37 -2.71 18.40
C CYS A 193 5.40 -3.53 19.26
N ALA A 194 5.86 -4.60 19.90
CA ALA A 194 5.04 -5.41 20.81
C ALA A 194 4.60 -4.61 22.04
N ASP A 195 5.50 -3.85 22.63
CA ASP A 195 5.24 -3.03 23.83
C ASP A 195 4.27 -1.88 23.53
N GLU A 196 4.40 -1.27 22.35
CA GLU A 196 3.59 -0.12 21.92
C GLU A 196 2.33 -0.51 21.14
N GLY A 197 2.10 -1.80 20.88
CA GLY A 197 0.95 -2.30 20.14
C GLY A 197 0.94 -1.93 18.65
N LEU A 198 2.13 -1.76 18.06
CA LEU A 198 2.31 -1.44 16.64
C LEU A 198 2.35 -2.70 15.78
N GLY A 199 2.04 -2.54 14.49
CA GLY A 199 2.37 -3.53 13.45
C GLY A 199 3.78 -3.33 12.91
N MET A 200 4.18 -4.23 11.99
CA MET A 200 5.43 -4.11 11.23
C MET A 200 5.21 -4.27 9.74
N GLN A 201 6.01 -3.55 8.95
CA GLN A 201 6.07 -3.66 7.50
C GLN A 201 7.48 -4.10 7.08
N LEU A 202 7.59 -4.98 6.08
CA LEU A 202 8.86 -5.48 5.56
C LEU A 202 8.71 -6.11 4.17
N HIS A 203 9.82 -6.26 3.44
CA HIS A 203 9.88 -7.13 2.26
C HIS A 203 10.21 -8.55 2.69
N LEU A 204 9.63 -9.54 2.00
CA LEU A 204 9.81 -10.96 2.34
C LEU A 204 9.73 -11.84 1.10
N ALA A 205 10.80 -12.62 0.86
CA ALA A 205 10.84 -13.63 -0.19
C ALA A 205 10.31 -13.08 -1.54
N THR A 206 10.83 -11.92 -1.96
CA THR A 206 10.43 -11.26 -3.21
C THR A 206 10.91 -12.04 -4.42
N THR A 207 12.10 -12.65 -4.32
CA THR A 207 12.73 -13.46 -5.37
C THR A 207 13.16 -14.84 -4.85
N GLU A 208 13.33 -15.80 -5.77
CA GLU A 208 13.88 -17.11 -5.42
C GLU A 208 15.32 -16.97 -4.90
N SER A 209 16.11 -16.06 -5.50
CA SER A 209 17.49 -15.80 -5.05
C SER A 209 17.55 -15.34 -3.61
N GLU A 210 16.63 -14.46 -3.16
CA GLU A 210 16.55 -14.05 -1.76
C GLU A 210 16.29 -15.24 -0.82
N THR A 211 15.37 -16.12 -1.20
CA THR A 211 15.02 -17.30 -0.40
C THR A 211 16.19 -18.29 -0.36
N GLU A 212 16.86 -18.54 -1.50
CA GLU A 212 18.04 -19.41 -1.60
C GLU A 212 19.21 -18.84 -0.78
N ASP A 213 19.52 -17.55 -0.94
CA ASP A 213 20.58 -16.88 -0.18
C ASP A 213 20.32 -16.89 1.33
N CYS A 214 19.08 -16.76 1.77
CA CYS A 214 18.69 -16.86 3.17
C CYS A 214 18.95 -18.28 3.71
N LEU A 215 18.52 -19.31 2.98
CA LEU A 215 18.75 -20.71 3.31
C LEU A 215 20.25 -21.04 3.36
N ASP A 216 21.05 -20.56 2.42
CA ASP A 216 22.49 -20.81 2.34
C ASP A 216 23.24 -20.13 3.52
N ARG A 217 22.85 -18.92 3.91
CA ARG A 217 23.46 -18.17 5.01
C ARG A 217 23.09 -18.68 6.39
N THR A 218 21.83 -19.09 6.56
CA THR A 218 21.24 -19.30 7.91
C THR A 218 20.74 -20.71 8.14
N GLY A 219 20.52 -21.51 7.10
CA GLY A 219 19.85 -22.79 7.20
C GLY A 219 18.33 -22.69 7.42
N LEU A 220 17.76 -21.48 7.39
CA LEU A 220 16.33 -21.21 7.63
C LEU A 220 15.72 -20.51 6.41
N SER A 221 14.44 -20.74 6.18
CA SER A 221 13.70 -19.93 5.20
C SER A 221 13.45 -18.51 5.75
N PRO A 222 13.13 -17.53 4.88
CA PRO A 222 12.98 -16.14 5.32
C PRO A 222 11.95 -15.95 6.45
N ALA A 223 10.78 -16.60 6.38
CA ALA A 223 9.80 -16.46 7.46
C ALA A 223 10.18 -17.25 8.71
N GLU A 224 10.89 -18.38 8.57
CA GLU A 224 11.47 -19.10 9.73
C GLU A 224 12.47 -18.21 10.47
N LEU A 225 13.38 -17.57 9.74
CA LEU A 225 14.37 -16.65 10.29
C LEU A 225 13.71 -15.50 11.05
N LEU A 226 12.78 -14.79 10.41
CA LEU A 226 12.06 -13.69 11.05
C LEU A 226 11.24 -14.15 12.28
N ASN A 227 10.69 -15.36 12.24
CA ASN A 227 9.95 -15.93 13.36
C ASN A 227 10.87 -16.28 14.53
N CYS A 228 12.09 -16.81 14.27
CA CYS A 228 13.11 -17.07 15.32
C CYS A 228 13.48 -15.79 16.06
N HIS A 229 13.53 -14.66 15.36
CA HIS A 229 13.86 -13.34 15.90
C HIS A 229 12.62 -12.51 16.32
N ARG A 230 11.48 -13.14 16.56
CA ARG A 230 10.25 -12.58 17.14
C ARG A 230 9.51 -11.55 16.29
N LEU A 231 9.95 -11.22 15.06
CA LEU A 231 9.29 -10.21 14.22
C LEU A 231 7.83 -10.57 13.90
N LEU A 232 7.51 -11.87 13.85
CA LEU A 232 6.15 -12.34 13.60
C LEU A 232 5.27 -12.44 14.85
N ASN A 233 5.70 -11.87 15.98
CA ASN A 233 4.89 -11.83 17.21
C ASN A 233 3.93 -10.62 17.27
N VAL A 234 4.09 -9.66 16.35
CA VAL A 234 3.20 -8.53 16.13
C VAL A 234 2.47 -8.69 14.80
N PRO A 235 1.42 -7.90 14.51
CA PRO A 235 0.81 -7.88 13.18
C PRO A 235 1.82 -7.51 12.11
N VAL A 236 2.06 -8.39 11.13
CA VAL A 236 3.04 -8.14 10.07
C VAL A 236 2.36 -8.01 8.71
N THR A 237 2.78 -7.00 7.97
CA THR A 237 2.47 -6.80 6.54
C THR A 237 3.76 -7.03 5.75
N ALA A 238 3.85 -8.17 5.07
CA ALA A 238 5.02 -8.60 4.31
C ALA A 238 4.80 -8.42 2.81
N ALA A 239 5.60 -7.59 2.17
CA ALA A 239 5.52 -7.30 0.74
C ALA A 239 6.43 -8.21 -0.09
N GLY A 240 6.01 -8.49 -1.33
CA GLY A 240 6.68 -9.42 -2.23
C GLY A 240 6.04 -10.80 -2.21
N CYS A 241 6.46 -11.66 -1.31
CA CYS A 241 5.89 -12.99 -1.07
C CYS A 241 5.77 -13.89 -2.31
N ALA A 242 6.64 -13.68 -3.32
CA ALA A 242 6.59 -14.43 -4.57
C ALA A 242 7.32 -15.80 -4.49
N ALA A 243 8.28 -15.92 -3.57
CA ALA A 243 9.13 -17.10 -3.40
C ALA A 243 8.99 -17.75 -2.00
N LEU A 244 7.81 -17.64 -1.38
CA LEU A 244 7.51 -18.30 -0.10
C LEU A 244 7.59 -19.83 -0.24
N THR A 245 8.33 -20.47 0.66
CA THR A 245 8.30 -21.93 0.82
C THR A 245 6.97 -22.38 1.42
N GLU A 246 6.69 -23.69 1.46
CA GLU A 246 5.47 -24.19 2.14
C GLU A 246 5.59 -24.03 3.67
N GLU A 247 6.80 -24.09 4.21
CA GLU A 247 7.12 -23.80 5.61
C GLU A 247 6.84 -22.33 5.95
N ASP A 248 7.29 -21.39 5.10
CA ASP A 248 6.98 -19.95 5.25
C ASP A 248 5.47 -19.71 5.30
N LYS A 249 4.73 -20.31 4.37
CA LYS A 249 3.26 -20.18 4.33
C LYS A 249 2.60 -20.72 5.59
N ALA A 250 3.08 -21.86 6.10
CA ALA A 250 2.55 -22.44 7.33
C ALA A 250 2.78 -21.52 8.54
N ILE A 251 3.97 -20.91 8.64
CA ILE A 251 4.31 -19.95 9.70
C ILE A 251 3.47 -18.69 9.61
N LEU A 252 3.45 -18.06 8.42
CA LEU A 252 2.71 -16.81 8.19
C LEU A 252 1.21 -16.98 8.44
N GLY A 253 0.63 -18.11 8.02
CA GLY A 253 -0.77 -18.43 8.28
C GLY A 253 -1.08 -18.59 9.77
N LYS A 254 -0.21 -19.30 10.52
CA LYS A 254 -0.32 -19.46 11.99
C LYS A 254 -0.18 -18.12 12.73
N LYS A 255 0.70 -17.26 12.27
CA LYS A 255 0.97 -15.93 12.84
C LYS A 255 -0.05 -14.87 12.39
N LYS A 256 -0.95 -15.22 11.47
CA LYS A 256 -1.96 -14.30 10.88
C LYS A 256 -1.33 -13.08 10.21
N ALA A 257 -0.15 -13.24 9.64
CA ALA A 257 0.51 -12.21 8.85
C ALA A 257 -0.31 -11.91 7.57
N THR A 258 -0.10 -10.73 7.00
CA THR A 258 -0.62 -10.38 5.69
C THR A 258 0.50 -10.46 4.67
N ALA A 259 0.27 -11.21 3.59
CA ALA A 259 1.10 -11.15 2.40
C ALA A 259 0.57 -10.07 1.45
N VAL A 260 1.41 -9.12 1.08
CA VAL A 260 1.07 -8.11 0.08
C VAL A 260 1.76 -8.46 -1.22
N VAL A 261 0.95 -8.69 -2.26
CA VAL A 261 1.47 -9.00 -3.58
C VAL A 261 1.49 -7.75 -4.47
N THR A 262 2.57 -7.59 -5.24
CA THR A 262 2.86 -6.43 -6.09
C THR A 262 3.00 -6.83 -7.55
N PRO A 263 1.91 -7.31 -8.19
CA PRO A 263 1.98 -8.01 -9.47
C PRO A 263 2.47 -7.14 -10.63
N CYS A 264 2.24 -5.82 -10.61
CA CYS A 264 2.74 -4.91 -11.64
C CYS A 264 4.27 -4.75 -11.54
N ALA A 265 4.80 -4.57 -10.33
CA ALA A 265 6.23 -4.49 -10.09
C ALA A 265 6.93 -5.80 -10.49
N ASN A 266 6.36 -6.96 -10.10
CA ASN A 266 6.90 -8.25 -10.47
C ASN A 266 6.93 -8.43 -12.00
N ALA A 267 5.83 -8.10 -12.69
CA ALA A 267 5.75 -8.24 -14.15
C ALA A 267 6.75 -7.32 -14.87
N LYS A 268 6.86 -6.04 -14.46
CA LYS A 268 7.78 -5.07 -15.05
C LYS A 268 9.24 -5.49 -14.85
N ASN A 269 9.59 -6.04 -13.70
CA ASN A 269 10.95 -6.48 -13.38
C ASN A 269 11.24 -7.94 -13.79
N SER A 270 10.35 -8.58 -14.55
CA SER A 270 10.48 -9.97 -15.01
C SER A 270 10.62 -10.99 -13.86
N LEU A 271 10.04 -10.68 -12.70
CA LEU A 271 10.00 -11.55 -11.53
C LEU A 271 8.78 -12.47 -11.59
N LYS A 272 8.83 -13.58 -10.85
CA LYS A 272 7.67 -14.49 -10.75
C LYS A 272 6.48 -13.81 -10.08
N SER A 273 5.29 -14.18 -10.52
CA SER A 273 4.06 -13.79 -9.84
C SER A 273 3.94 -14.54 -8.51
N ALA A 274 3.50 -13.82 -7.47
CA ALA A 274 3.22 -14.45 -6.19
C ALA A 274 2.08 -15.49 -6.32
N PRO A 275 2.21 -16.65 -5.66
CA PRO A 275 1.24 -17.75 -5.76
C PRO A 275 0.01 -17.48 -4.87
N ILE A 276 -0.88 -16.59 -5.31
CA ILE A 276 -2.01 -16.05 -4.53
C ILE A 276 -2.92 -17.15 -3.99
N ALA A 277 -3.35 -18.08 -4.85
CA ALA A 277 -4.31 -19.11 -4.45
C ALA A 277 -3.75 -20.04 -3.37
N SER A 278 -2.48 -20.45 -3.45
CA SER A 278 -1.86 -21.28 -2.41
C SER A 278 -1.63 -20.52 -1.11
N THR A 279 -1.29 -19.24 -1.19
CA THR A 279 -1.11 -18.35 -0.03
C THR A 279 -2.43 -18.15 0.72
N VAL A 280 -3.53 -17.89 0.00
CA VAL A 280 -4.88 -17.82 0.59
C VAL A 280 -5.28 -19.17 1.21
N LYS A 281 -4.97 -20.28 0.55
CA LYS A 281 -5.27 -21.64 1.06
C LYS A 281 -4.54 -21.95 2.36
N ALA A 282 -3.35 -21.38 2.57
CA ALA A 282 -2.60 -21.49 3.81
C ALA A 282 -3.20 -20.65 4.96
N GLY A 283 -4.29 -19.91 4.73
CA GLY A 283 -4.96 -19.08 5.74
C GLY A 283 -4.36 -17.69 5.92
N ILE A 284 -3.46 -17.28 5.04
CA ILE A 284 -2.81 -15.97 5.06
C ILE A 284 -3.78 -14.95 4.47
N ASN A 285 -3.90 -13.77 5.12
CA ASN A 285 -4.57 -12.63 4.50
C ASN A 285 -3.71 -12.15 3.31
N VAL A 286 -4.29 -12.09 2.11
CA VAL A 286 -3.60 -11.57 0.93
C VAL A 286 -4.19 -10.21 0.56
N ALA A 287 -3.33 -9.20 0.50
CA ALA A 287 -3.68 -7.85 0.07
C ALA A 287 -2.86 -7.46 -1.17
N LEU A 288 -3.21 -6.34 -1.79
CA LEU A 288 -2.55 -5.82 -2.98
C LEU A 288 -1.78 -4.54 -2.67
N GLY A 289 -0.65 -4.37 -3.31
CA GLY A 289 0.16 -3.15 -3.29
C GLY A 289 0.69 -2.83 -4.67
N THR A 290 0.98 -1.54 -4.91
CA THR A 290 1.60 -1.12 -6.16
C THR A 290 3.10 -1.37 -6.17
N ASP A 291 3.73 -1.40 -4.99
CA ASP A 291 5.14 -1.06 -4.84
C ASP A 291 5.39 0.42 -5.15
N GLY A 292 6.63 0.88 -5.34
CA GLY A 292 6.90 2.23 -5.77
C GLY A 292 6.59 2.48 -7.25
N ALA A 293 6.50 3.75 -7.61
CA ALA A 293 6.30 4.14 -9.02
C ALA A 293 7.51 3.82 -9.91
N VAL A 294 8.69 3.63 -9.33
CA VAL A 294 9.89 3.14 -10.03
C VAL A 294 9.69 1.68 -10.42
N GLU A 295 9.21 0.87 -9.49
CA GLU A 295 9.05 -0.56 -9.64
C GLU A 295 7.85 -0.92 -10.53
N ALA A 296 6.71 -0.24 -10.37
CA ALA A 296 5.46 -0.55 -11.07
C ALA A 296 5.16 0.35 -12.30
N GLY A 297 5.85 1.50 -12.42
CA GLY A 297 5.56 2.50 -13.45
C GLY A 297 4.47 3.50 -13.04
N ASN A 298 3.45 3.07 -12.32
CA ASN A 298 2.36 3.91 -11.80
C ASN A 298 1.79 3.35 -10.50
N LEU A 299 0.87 4.13 -9.85
CA LEU A 299 0.23 3.76 -8.58
C LEU A 299 -1.27 3.41 -8.80
N ASP A 300 -1.63 2.82 -9.95
CA ASP A 300 -3.00 2.44 -10.31
C ASP A 300 -3.40 1.07 -9.77
N MET A 301 -4.16 1.05 -8.69
CA MET A 301 -4.67 -0.19 -8.09
C MET A 301 -5.66 -0.97 -8.97
N PHE A 302 -6.29 -0.36 -9.98
CA PHE A 302 -7.08 -1.10 -10.98
C PHE A 302 -6.18 -1.94 -11.88
N GLU A 303 -5.01 -1.43 -12.23
CA GLU A 303 -4.00 -2.20 -12.96
C GLU A 303 -3.48 -3.35 -12.11
N VAL A 304 -3.13 -3.07 -10.85
CA VAL A 304 -2.68 -4.08 -9.87
C VAL A 304 -3.71 -5.21 -9.72
N MET A 305 -4.99 -4.89 -9.56
CA MET A 305 -6.07 -5.88 -9.49
C MET A 305 -6.13 -6.77 -10.75
N ARG A 306 -6.00 -6.16 -11.91
CA ARG A 306 -6.05 -6.87 -13.20
C ARG A 306 -4.85 -7.79 -13.37
N GLN A 307 -3.66 -7.31 -13.05
CA GLN A 307 -2.43 -8.09 -13.13
C GLN A 307 -2.41 -9.25 -12.14
N ALA A 308 -2.89 -9.05 -10.91
CA ALA A 308 -3.07 -10.13 -9.94
C ALA A 308 -3.97 -11.25 -10.48
N ALA A 309 -5.12 -10.87 -11.07
CA ALA A 309 -6.04 -11.85 -11.64
C ALA A 309 -5.44 -12.58 -12.85
N TYR A 310 -4.78 -11.88 -13.76
CA TYR A 310 -4.18 -12.48 -14.95
C TYR A 310 -2.98 -13.36 -14.60
N GLY A 311 -2.09 -12.89 -13.72
CA GLY A 311 -0.92 -13.67 -13.29
C GLY A 311 -1.32 -15.01 -12.68
N GLU A 312 -2.27 -15.01 -11.74
CA GLU A 312 -2.74 -16.26 -11.11
C GLU A 312 -3.42 -17.19 -12.12
N ARG A 313 -4.28 -16.67 -13.01
CA ARG A 313 -4.96 -17.49 -14.03
C ARG A 313 -4.00 -18.12 -15.02
N VAL A 314 -2.97 -17.40 -15.44
CA VAL A 314 -1.93 -17.92 -16.32
C VAL A 314 -1.10 -18.99 -15.60
N ALA A 315 -0.69 -18.73 -14.35
CA ALA A 315 0.08 -19.69 -13.56
C ALA A 315 -0.66 -21.00 -13.30
N GLN A 316 -2.00 -20.92 -13.09
CA GLN A 316 -2.86 -22.09 -12.84
C GLN A 316 -3.45 -22.72 -14.11
N CYS A 317 -3.27 -22.10 -15.28
CA CYS A 317 -3.92 -22.49 -16.54
C CYS A 317 -5.46 -22.66 -16.39
N ASP A 318 -6.09 -21.83 -15.52
CA ASP A 318 -7.52 -21.93 -15.20
C ASP A 318 -8.14 -20.53 -15.05
N PRO A 319 -9.05 -20.12 -15.94
CA PRO A 319 -9.69 -18.81 -15.87
C PRO A 319 -10.65 -18.64 -14.68
N ALA A 320 -11.03 -19.73 -14.01
CA ALA A 320 -11.88 -19.68 -12.82
C ALA A 320 -11.08 -19.43 -11.52
N LYS A 321 -9.77 -19.55 -11.57
CA LYS A 321 -8.92 -19.20 -10.41
C LYS A 321 -8.92 -17.70 -10.20
N LEU A 322 -8.90 -17.33 -8.95
CA LEU A 322 -8.95 -15.94 -8.46
C LEU A 322 -10.12 -15.15 -9.08
N PRO A 323 -11.37 -15.36 -8.61
CA PRO A 323 -12.54 -14.63 -9.08
C PRO A 323 -12.42 -13.12 -8.85
N ALA A 324 -13.04 -12.29 -9.70
CA ALA A 324 -13.02 -10.83 -9.59
C ALA A 324 -13.40 -10.31 -8.19
N ALA A 325 -14.40 -10.93 -7.55
CA ALA A 325 -14.80 -10.57 -6.20
C ALA A 325 -13.66 -10.73 -5.18
N ALA A 326 -12.89 -11.82 -5.26
CA ALA A 326 -11.73 -12.02 -4.38
C ALA A 326 -10.65 -10.98 -4.61
N VAL A 327 -10.34 -10.67 -5.86
CA VAL A 327 -9.36 -9.61 -6.21
C VAL A 327 -9.79 -8.24 -5.67
N LEU A 328 -11.07 -7.90 -5.84
CA LEU A 328 -11.60 -6.64 -5.32
C LEU A 328 -11.56 -6.58 -3.79
N MET A 329 -11.81 -7.71 -3.10
CA MET A 329 -11.63 -7.81 -1.64
C MET A 329 -10.16 -7.61 -1.23
N MET A 330 -9.19 -8.12 -1.99
CA MET A 330 -7.76 -7.91 -1.71
C MET A 330 -7.37 -6.43 -1.77
N ALA A 331 -7.97 -5.65 -2.66
CA ALA A 331 -7.75 -4.21 -2.80
C ALA A 331 -8.60 -3.35 -1.84
N THR A 332 -9.46 -3.95 -1.01
CA THR A 332 -10.38 -3.24 -0.12
C THR A 332 -10.39 -3.86 1.29
N VAL A 333 -11.19 -4.90 1.52
CA VAL A 333 -11.39 -5.52 2.84
C VAL A 333 -10.11 -6.14 3.40
N CYS A 334 -9.37 -6.89 2.57
CA CYS A 334 -8.12 -7.51 3.00
C CYS A 334 -7.04 -6.45 3.25
N GLY A 335 -7.03 -5.39 2.45
CA GLY A 335 -6.17 -4.24 2.65
C GLY A 335 -6.47 -3.48 3.94
N ALA A 336 -7.73 -3.22 4.23
CA ALA A 336 -8.15 -2.62 5.50
C ALA A 336 -7.72 -3.49 6.70
N ARG A 337 -7.82 -4.81 6.57
CA ARG A 337 -7.33 -5.75 7.58
C ARG A 337 -5.82 -5.67 7.78
N ALA A 338 -5.05 -5.61 6.70
CA ALA A 338 -3.60 -5.47 6.74
C ALA A 338 -3.15 -4.23 7.53
N GLN A 339 -3.90 -3.12 7.37
CA GLN A 339 -3.62 -1.85 8.06
C GLN A 339 -4.21 -1.76 9.48
N GLY A 340 -4.83 -2.84 9.99
CA GLY A 340 -5.50 -2.81 11.29
C GLY A 340 -6.80 -1.97 11.30
N ARG A 341 -7.45 -1.75 10.15
CA ARG A 341 -8.61 -0.85 9.96
C ARG A 341 -9.91 -1.58 9.58
N SER A 342 -10.03 -2.87 9.88
CA SER A 342 -11.19 -3.71 9.49
C SER A 342 -12.54 -3.18 9.96
N GLU A 343 -12.57 -2.45 11.09
CA GLU A 343 -13.79 -1.90 11.67
C GLU A 343 -14.04 -0.44 11.26
N GLU A 344 -13.19 0.12 10.40
CA GLU A 344 -13.24 1.52 10.01
C GLU A 344 -13.53 1.71 8.52
N THR A 345 -12.92 0.86 7.65
CA THR A 345 -12.94 1.05 6.20
C THR A 345 -12.91 -0.27 5.42
N GLY A 346 -12.78 -0.21 4.10
CA GLY A 346 -12.71 -1.36 3.19
C GLY A 346 -14.09 -1.85 2.74
N MET A 347 -15.18 -1.34 3.31
CA MET A 347 -16.57 -1.65 2.93
C MET A 347 -17.43 -0.38 2.94
N LEU A 348 -18.49 -0.36 2.14
CA LEU A 348 -19.57 0.60 2.30
C LEU A 348 -20.57 0.04 3.33
N LYS A 349 -20.45 0.50 4.57
CA LYS A 349 -21.26 0.05 5.71
C LYS A 349 -21.60 1.24 6.59
N GLU A 350 -22.83 1.33 7.06
CA GLU A 350 -23.24 2.36 8.00
C GLU A 350 -22.39 2.31 9.27
N GLY A 351 -21.92 3.46 9.73
CA GLY A 351 -21.00 3.60 10.85
C GLY A 351 -19.51 3.54 10.48
N PHE A 352 -19.14 3.04 9.29
CA PHE A 352 -17.77 3.07 8.80
C PHE A 352 -17.40 4.49 8.33
N ASP A 353 -16.12 4.76 8.27
CA ASP A 353 -15.61 6.00 7.68
C ASP A 353 -16.06 6.12 6.23
N ALA A 354 -16.43 7.32 5.82
CA ALA A 354 -16.81 7.57 4.44
C ALA A 354 -15.56 7.67 3.55
N ASP A 355 -14.89 6.52 3.40
CA ASP A 355 -13.79 6.29 2.48
C ASP A 355 -14.36 5.59 1.25
N LEU A 356 -14.70 6.36 0.24
CA LEU A 356 -15.34 5.83 -0.95
C LEU A 356 -14.86 6.53 -2.22
N ILE A 357 -15.06 5.84 -3.34
CA ILE A 357 -14.83 6.40 -4.67
C ILE A 357 -16.07 6.27 -5.54
N LEU A 358 -16.16 7.17 -6.50
CA LEU A 358 -17.12 7.06 -7.61
C LEU A 358 -16.34 6.76 -8.88
N VAL A 359 -16.71 5.68 -9.57
CA VAL A 359 -16.14 5.27 -10.86
C VAL A 359 -17.18 5.56 -11.93
N ASP A 360 -16.81 6.30 -12.97
CA ASP A 360 -17.67 6.66 -14.10
C ASP A 360 -17.84 5.48 -15.05
N PHE A 361 -19.05 4.92 -15.09
CA PHE A 361 -19.40 3.78 -15.93
C PHE A 361 -20.04 4.20 -17.28
N THR A 362 -20.00 5.49 -17.61
CA THR A 362 -20.53 5.96 -18.91
C THR A 362 -19.51 5.84 -20.05
N ALA A 363 -18.25 5.58 -19.74
CA ALA A 363 -17.18 5.42 -20.70
C ALA A 363 -17.40 4.19 -21.61
N PRO A 364 -17.05 4.25 -22.91
CA PRO A 364 -17.33 3.17 -23.89
C PRO A 364 -16.74 1.82 -23.52
N HIS A 365 -15.58 1.78 -22.85
CA HIS A 365 -14.92 0.53 -22.45
C HIS A 365 -15.56 -0.14 -21.21
N LEU A 366 -16.50 0.55 -20.54
CA LEU A 366 -17.29 0.01 -19.43
C LEU A 366 -18.73 -0.34 -19.84
N MET A 367 -19.08 -0.14 -21.12
CA MET A 367 -20.41 -0.44 -21.64
C MET A 367 -20.35 -1.51 -22.74
N PRO A 368 -21.32 -2.46 -22.77
CA PRO A 368 -22.37 -2.67 -21.75
C PRO A 368 -21.81 -3.32 -20.48
N CYS A 369 -22.37 -2.97 -19.31
CA CYS A 369 -21.99 -3.59 -18.04
C CYS A 369 -22.99 -4.71 -17.66
N HIS A 370 -22.56 -5.96 -17.79
CA HIS A 370 -23.34 -7.12 -17.37
C HIS A 370 -23.05 -7.55 -15.90
N ASN A 371 -21.86 -7.21 -15.40
CA ASN A 371 -21.45 -7.49 -14.02
C ASN A 371 -20.51 -6.40 -13.54
N VAL A 372 -20.97 -5.62 -12.57
CA VAL A 372 -20.23 -4.46 -12.03
C VAL A 372 -18.88 -4.88 -11.43
N ILE A 373 -18.84 -5.94 -10.63
CA ILE A 373 -17.61 -6.40 -9.96
C ILE A 373 -16.57 -6.84 -11.00
N THR A 374 -17.00 -7.61 -11.99
CA THR A 374 -16.12 -8.05 -13.09
C THR A 374 -15.61 -6.86 -13.90
N SER A 375 -16.47 -5.88 -14.19
CA SER A 375 -16.09 -4.68 -14.93
C SER A 375 -15.10 -3.81 -14.14
N LEU A 376 -15.27 -3.68 -12.82
CA LEU A 376 -14.30 -2.97 -11.96
C LEU A 376 -12.90 -3.60 -12.02
N VAL A 377 -12.79 -4.93 -12.04
CA VAL A 377 -11.49 -5.60 -12.05
C VAL A 377 -10.86 -5.66 -13.45
N PHE A 378 -11.65 -5.98 -14.48
CA PHE A 378 -11.10 -6.30 -15.80
C PHE A 378 -11.20 -5.17 -16.84
N SER A 379 -12.06 -4.18 -16.61
CA SER A 379 -12.32 -3.12 -17.58
C SER A 379 -12.01 -1.72 -17.07
N ALA A 380 -12.35 -1.41 -15.83
CA ALA A 380 -12.11 -0.11 -15.24
C ALA A 380 -10.62 0.22 -15.07
N LYS A 381 -10.27 1.48 -15.04
CA LYS A 381 -8.92 2.05 -14.90
C LYS A 381 -8.96 3.15 -13.84
N GLY A 382 -7.83 3.48 -13.24
CA GLY A 382 -7.74 4.62 -12.32
C GLY A 382 -8.21 5.93 -12.94
N GLY A 383 -8.04 6.07 -14.25
CA GLY A 383 -8.57 7.22 -15.03
C GLY A 383 -10.08 7.40 -14.99
N ASP A 384 -10.86 6.37 -14.72
CA ASP A 384 -12.32 6.38 -14.64
C ASP A 384 -12.85 6.84 -13.27
N VAL A 385 -11.97 7.05 -12.29
CA VAL A 385 -12.35 7.57 -10.98
C VAL A 385 -12.75 9.04 -11.10
N ALA A 386 -14.00 9.34 -10.82
CA ALA A 386 -14.57 10.69 -10.88
C ALA A 386 -14.43 11.44 -9.55
N LEU A 387 -14.43 10.69 -8.41
CA LEU A 387 -14.33 11.25 -7.08
C LEU A 387 -13.63 10.28 -6.11
N THR A 388 -12.79 10.83 -5.24
CA THR A 388 -12.19 10.12 -4.09
C THR A 388 -12.47 10.90 -2.81
N MET A 389 -13.04 10.20 -1.82
CA MET A 389 -13.44 10.74 -0.53
C MET A 389 -12.78 9.95 0.60
N VAL A 390 -12.24 10.65 1.60
CA VAL A 390 -11.65 10.08 2.82
C VAL A 390 -12.27 10.73 4.04
N LYS A 391 -12.79 9.93 4.97
CA LYS A 391 -13.52 10.41 6.16
C LYS A 391 -14.51 11.53 5.82
N GLY A 392 -15.27 11.35 4.73
CA GLY A 392 -16.29 12.31 4.28
C GLY A 392 -15.76 13.58 3.59
N LYS A 393 -14.44 13.77 3.48
CA LYS A 393 -13.82 14.89 2.78
C LYS A 393 -13.50 14.48 1.33
N ILE A 394 -13.96 15.23 0.35
CA ILE A 394 -13.60 15.03 -1.06
C ILE A 394 -12.16 15.51 -1.23
N LEU A 395 -11.24 14.60 -1.56
CA LEU A 395 -9.82 14.89 -1.78
C LEU A 395 -9.44 14.93 -3.27
N TYR A 396 -10.27 14.31 -4.12
CA TYR A 396 -10.16 14.41 -5.57
C TYR A 396 -11.55 14.41 -6.19
N GLN A 397 -11.76 15.28 -7.16
CA GLN A 397 -12.98 15.29 -7.99
C GLN A 397 -12.71 15.88 -9.36
N ALA A 398 -12.97 15.12 -10.42
CA ALA A 398 -12.93 15.59 -11.81
C ALA A 398 -11.66 16.42 -12.18
N GLY A 399 -10.49 15.89 -11.81
CA GLY A 399 -9.19 16.55 -12.12
C GLY A 399 -8.73 17.59 -11.09
N ARG A 400 -9.50 17.83 -10.03
CA ARG A 400 -9.17 18.83 -9.00
C ARG A 400 -8.82 18.17 -7.67
N PHE A 401 -7.79 18.71 -7.01
CA PHE A 401 -7.34 18.31 -5.69
C PHE A 401 -7.56 19.48 -4.72
N PRO A 402 -8.58 19.43 -3.85
CA PRO A 402 -8.86 20.55 -2.93
C PRO A 402 -7.74 20.83 -1.92
N THR A 403 -6.91 19.83 -1.60
CA THR A 403 -5.88 19.90 -0.58
C THR A 403 -4.44 19.85 -1.14
N ILE A 404 -4.26 19.73 -2.46
CA ILE A 404 -2.95 19.64 -3.10
C ILE A 404 -2.82 20.72 -4.18
N ASP A 405 -1.86 21.62 -4.03
CA ASP A 405 -1.42 22.50 -5.11
C ASP A 405 -0.46 21.71 -6.02
N LEU A 406 -1.05 20.97 -6.98
CA LEU A 406 -0.28 20.11 -7.88
C LEU A 406 0.75 20.89 -8.71
N LYS A 407 0.48 22.17 -9.02
CA LYS A 407 1.43 23.00 -9.76
C LYS A 407 2.67 23.24 -8.92
N ASN A 408 2.52 23.62 -7.66
CA ASN A 408 3.64 23.81 -6.75
C ASN A 408 4.41 22.50 -6.50
N VAL A 409 3.71 21.37 -6.36
CA VAL A 409 4.34 20.04 -6.23
C VAL A 409 5.23 19.72 -7.44
N VAL A 410 4.74 19.97 -8.66
CA VAL A 410 5.51 19.74 -9.89
C VAL A 410 6.72 20.70 -9.97
N GLU A 411 6.57 21.95 -9.57
CA GLU A 411 7.67 22.93 -9.50
C GLU A 411 8.75 22.49 -8.50
N GLU A 412 8.39 21.98 -7.33
CA GLU A 412 9.33 21.41 -6.36
C GLU A 412 10.04 20.15 -6.89
N ILE A 413 9.32 19.26 -7.57
CA ILE A 413 9.92 18.07 -8.18
C ILE A 413 10.92 18.47 -9.26
N THR A 414 10.53 19.33 -10.21
CA THR A 414 11.36 19.66 -11.37
C THR A 414 12.48 20.63 -11.04
N GLY A 415 12.26 21.58 -10.13
CA GLY A 415 13.20 22.62 -9.76
C GLY A 415 14.15 22.24 -8.62
N TYR A 416 13.80 21.26 -7.80
CA TYR A 416 14.61 20.87 -6.66
C TYR A 416 14.91 19.36 -6.59
N ALA A 417 13.89 18.49 -6.53
CA ALA A 417 14.12 17.08 -6.24
C ALA A 417 14.88 16.36 -7.39
N ILE A 418 14.48 16.54 -8.64
CA ILE A 418 15.16 15.94 -9.80
C ILE A 418 16.61 16.40 -9.90
N PRO A 419 16.93 17.72 -9.89
CA PRO A 419 18.33 18.17 -9.89
C PRO A 419 19.14 17.55 -8.76
N LYS A 420 18.61 17.53 -7.54
CA LYS A 420 19.32 17.00 -6.38
C LYS A 420 19.67 15.51 -6.52
N LEU A 421 18.75 14.68 -7.04
CA LEU A 421 18.95 13.23 -7.14
C LEU A 421 19.76 12.85 -8.39
N LEU A 422 19.55 13.54 -9.50
CA LEU A 422 20.07 13.12 -10.81
C LEU A 422 21.34 13.87 -11.25
N GLU A 423 21.65 15.05 -10.70
CA GLU A 423 22.92 15.72 -11.00
C GLU A 423 24.11 14.86 -10.56
N GLU A 424 25.05 14.67 -11.49
CA GLU A 424 26.32 14.04 -11.18
C GLU A 424 27.11 14.97 -10.25
N SER A 425 27.64 14.42 -9.16
CA SER A 425 28.60 15.14 -8.31
C SER A 425 29.82 15.47 -9.19
N LYS A 426 30.01 16.77 -9.48
CA LYS A 426 31.17 17.26 -10.23
C LYS A 426 32.46 17.00 -9.48
#